data_30db237c76403a610dd07e888571a3dd
#
_entry.id   30db237c76403a610dd07e888571a3dd
#
_cell.length_a   1.000
_cell.length_b   1.000
_cell.length_c   1.000
_cell.angle_alpha   90.00
_cell.angle_beta   90.00
_cell.angle_gamma   90.00
#
_symmetry.space_group_name_H-M   'P 1'
#
loop_
_entity.id
_entity.type
_entity.pdbx_description
1 polymer ?
#
loop_
_entity_poly.entity_id
_entity_poly.type
_entity_poly.pdbx_seq_one_letter_code
_entity_poly.pdbx_strand_id
1 'polypeptide(L)'
;PTDHHYAQTSLITLENTHNRAGGVVYPLPVIENIATYAESQKIRMHLDGARLMNSVIASGLDPSAFGDHFDSVSICFSKGLGAPVGSVLVGDAECIDKAHRFRKAFGGGMRQIGILAAAGLYALDHHIERLADDHRRAKTLAETCLELGYLENDIAWTQTNIVLLAFPDGNTIEMELKFKQAGLLVSVINDYQMRLVTHLDFHEEQLLQTIEILKQVLG
;
A
#
# COMPACT_ATOMS: atom_id res chain seq x y z
N PRO A 1 20.65 10.18 20.47
CA PRO A 1 22.11 10.21 20.63
C PRO A 1 22.49 11.41 21.49
N THR A 2 23.43 11.23 22.41
CA THR A 2 23.98 12.31 23.24
C THR A 2 25.04 13.13 22.51
N ASP A 3 25.46 12.65 21.34
CA ASP A 3 26.45 13.32 20.48
C ASP A 3 25.78 14.44 19.69
N HIS A 4 26.28 15.68 19.86
CA HIS A 4 25.77 16.88 19.21
C HIS A 4 26.00 16.94 17.69
N HIS A 5 26.76 16.02 17.12
CA HIS A 5 26.92 15.86 15.66
C HIS A 5 25.72 15.22 14.98
N TYR A 6 24.81 14.59 15.72
CA TYR A 6 23.63 13.94 15.17
C TYR A 6 22.35 14.72 15.50
N ALA A 7 21.47 14.84 14.52
CA ALA A 7 20.14 15.39 14.74
C ALA A 7 19.36 14.49 15.72
N GLN A 8 18.59 15.11 16.60
CA GLN A 8 17.67 14.37 17.47
C GLN A 8 16.49 13.85 16.66
N THR A 9 16.15 12.58 16.87
CA THR A 9 14.95 12.00 16.26
C THR A 9 13.71 12.66 16.86
N SER A 10 12.88 13.27 16.02
CA SER A 10 11.65 13.96 16.43
C SER A 10 10.38 13.33 15.86
N LEU A 11 10.51 12.38 14.93
CA LEU A 11 9.40 11.71 14.28
C LEU A 11 9.79 10.26 13.96
N ILE A 12 8.87 9.34 14.23
CA ILE A 12 8.88 7.95 13.73
C ILE A 12 7.77 7.82 12.70
N THR A 13 8.08 7.29 11.53
CA THR A 13 7.09 7.00 10.50
C THR A 13 7.00 5.50 10.25
N LEU A 14 5.77 4.99 10.16
CA LEU A 14 5.50 3.61 9.75
C LEU A 14 4.64 3.64 8.48
N GLU A 15 4.72 2.59 7.67
CA GLU A 15 3.88 2.42 6.47
C GLU A 15 2.99 1.19 6.63
N ASN A 16 1.66 1.34 6.47
CA ASN A 16 0.71 0.22 6.52
C ASN A 16 -0.36 0.35 5.41
N THR A 17 -0.50 -0.64 4.53
CA THR A 17 0.33 -1.84 4.36
C THR A 17 1.68 -1.48 3.74
N HIS A 18 2.75 -2.22 4.07
CA HIS A 18 4.09 -1.89 3.60
C HIS A 18 4.30 -2.29 2.14
N ASN A 19 4.42 -1.30 1.26
CA ASN A 19 4.43 -1.49 -0.20
C ASN A 19 5.62 -2.35 -0.69
N ARG A 20 6.83 -2.04 -0.24
CA ARG A 20 8.04 -2.76 -0.69
C ARG A 20 8.17 -4.17 -0.11
N ALA A 21 7.47 -4.46 0.98
CA ALA A 21 7.38 -5.80 1.55
C ALA A 21 6.24 -6.64 0.94
N GLY A 22 5.63 -6.19 -0.17
CA GLY A 22 4.55 -6.95 -0.82
C GLY A 22 3.17 -6.70 -0.23
N GLY A 23 2.91 -5.52 0.35
CA GLY A 23 1.61 -5.18 0.91
C GLY A 23 1.30 -5.86 2.24
N VAL A 24 2.33 -6.23 2.98
CA VAL A 24 2.21 -6.88 4.30
C VAL A 24 1.58 -5.91 5.30
N VAL A 25 0.69 -6.44 6.13
CA VAL A 25 0.07 -5.72 7.24
C VAL A 25 1.07 -5.61 8.39
N TYR A 26 1.28 -4.41 8.89
CA TYR A 26 2.11 -4.17 10.05
C TYR A 26 1.38 -4.70 11.30
N PRO A 27 1.94 -5.64 12.06
CA PRO A 27 1.24 -6.24 13.20
C PRO A 27 0.91 -5.19 14.27
N LEU A 28 -0.35 -5.13 14.70
CA LEU A 28 -0.81 -4.17 15.70
C LEU A 28 0.04 -4.19 16.99
N PRO A 29 0.39 -5.35 17.59
CA PRO A 29 1.22 -5.37 18.79
C PRO A 29 2.63 -4.74 18.60
N VAL A 30 3.15 -4.76 17.38
CA VAL A 30 4.44 -4.12 17.07
C VAL A 30 4.25 -2.60 17.00
N ILE A 31 3.15 -2.12 16.41
CA ILE A 31 2.79 -0.69 16.41
C ILE A 31 2.64 -0.17 17.83
N GLU A 32 1.89 -0.90 18.68
CA GLU A 32 1.68 -0.56 20.10
C GLU A 32 3.02 -0.45 20.88
N ASN A 33 3.93 -1.39 20.68
CA ASN A 33 5.25 -1.35 21.31
C ASN A 33 6.08 -0.15 20.84
N ILE A 34 6.04 0.17 19.54
CA ILE A 34 6.74 1.34 18.99
C ILE A 34 6.11 2.64 19.53
N ALA A 35 4.77 2.71 19.61
CA ALA A 35 4.06 3.86 20.14
C ALA A 35 4.39 4.10 21.62
N THR A 36 4.41 3.07 22.45
CA THR A 36 4.82 3.14 23.84
C THR A 36 6.24 3.66 23.99
N TYR A 37 7.17 3.19 23.16
CA TYR A 37 8.53 3.70 23.15
C TYR A 37 8.60 5.17 22.71
N ALA A 38 7.91 5.53 21.62
CA ALA A 38 7.87 6.89 21.10
C ALA A 38 7.35 7.88 22.15
N GLU A 39 6.26 7.54 22.84
CA GLU A 39 5.68 8.33 23.91
C GLU A 39 6.70 8.53 25.07
N SER A 40 7.38 7.46 25.51
CA SER A 40 8.41 7.54 26.55
C SER A 40 9.56 8.49 26.20
N GLN A 41 9.87 8.63 24.91
CA GLN A 41 10.90 9.50 24.36
C GLN A 41 10.38 10.87 23.90
N LYS A 42 9.06 11.12 23.98
CA LYS A 42 8.38 12.32 23.46
C LYS A 42 8.64 12.53 21.96
N ILE A 43 8.69 11.44 21.20
CA ILE A 43 8.83 11.42 19.75
C ILE A 43 7.43 11.27 19.15
N ARG A 44 7.11 12.09 18.15
CA ARG A 44 5.84 12.00 17.42
C ARG A 44 5.85 10.82 16.45
N MET A 45 4.65 10.35 16.11
CA MET A 45 4.45 9.27 15.16
C MET A 45 3.57 9.68 13.99
N HIS A 46 3.95 9.27 12.78
CA HIS A 46 3.14 9.40 11.57
C HIS A 46 2.93 8.06 10.90
N LEU A 47 1.69 7.79 10.47
CA LEU A 47 1.35 6.62 9.67
C LEU A 47 1.21 7.03 8.20
N ASP A 48 2.11 6.53 7.33
CA ASP A 48 1.79 6.43 5.90
C ASP A 48 0.78 5.29 5.72
N GLY A 49 -0.48 5.66 5.78
CA GLY A 49 -1.62 4.79 5.60
C GLY A 49 -2.13 4.79 4.16
N ALA A 50 -1.24 4.95 3.18
CA ALA A 50 -1.64 5.01 1.77
C ALA A 50 -2.50 3.81 1.33
N ARG A 51 -2.35 2.67 2.00
CA ARG A 51 -3.17 1.46 1.84
C ARG A 51 -3.77 0.96 3.16
N LEU A 52 -4.04 1.86 4.09
CA LEU A 52 -4.58 1.49 5.42
C LEU A 52 -5.86 0.66 5.32
N MET A 53 -6.75 0.96 4.38
CA MET A 53 -7.98 0.19 4.21
C MET A 53 -7.74 -1.26 3.77
N ASN A 54 -6.62 -1.53 3.10
CA ASN A 54 -6.22 -2.91 2.83
C ASN A 54 -5.82 -3.65 4.11
N SER A 55 -5.13 -2.99 5.06
CA SER A 55 -4.81 -3.61 6.35
C SER A 55 -6.06 -3.81 7.22
N VAL A 56 -7.01 -2.88 7.17
CA VAL A 56 -8.34 -2.99 7.82
C VAL A 56 -9.05 -4.25 7.34
N ILE A 57 -9.21 -4.42 6.03
CA ILE A 57 -9.88 -5.59 5.45
C ILE A 57 -9.11 -6.89 5.72
N ALA A 58 -7.79 -6.88 5.63
CA ALA A 58 -6.98 -8.08 5.85
C ALA A 58 -6.95 -8.53 7.31
N SER A 59 -6.98 -7.60 8.27
CA SER A 59 -6.92 -7.89 9.71
C SER A 59 -8.31 -8.02 10.36
N GLY A 60 -9.36 -7.46 9.75
CA GLY A 60 -10.69 -7.34 10.36
C GLY A 60 -10.76 -6.34 11.51
N LEU A 61 -9.73 -5.49 11.68
CA LEU A 61 -9.68 -4.49 12.73
C LEU A 61 -10.28 -3.16 12.24
N ASP A 62 -10.81 -2.37 13.18
CA ASP A 62 -11.27 -1.01 12.89
C ASP A 62 -10.07 -0.10 12.50
N PRO A 63 -10.23 0.86 11.58
CA PRO A 63 -9.18 1.81 11.24
C PRO A 63 -8.58 2.56 12.44
N SER A 64 -9.38 2.86 13.46
CA SER A 64 -8.92 3.50 14.70
C SER A 64 -7.93 2.64 15.47
N ALA A 65 -8.07 1.31 15.42
CA ALA A 65 -7.12 0.40 16.05
C ALA A 65 -5.68 0.62 15.60
N PHE A 66 -5.49 1.08 14.36
CA PHE A 66 -4.18 1.49 13.85
C PHE A 66 -3.93 2.99 14.11
N GLY A 67 -4.91 3.85 13.77
CA GLY A 67 -4.75 5.30 13.74
C GLY A 67 -4.50 5.94 15.10
N ASP A 68 -5.09 5.40 16.15
CA ASP A 68 -5.01 5.98 17.52
C ASP A 68 -3.59 5.97 18.11
N HIS A 69 -2.66 5.24 17.50
CA HIS A 69 -1.25 5.21 17.90
C HIS A 69 -0.39 6.31 17.23
N PHE A 70 -0.96 7.16 16.38
CA PHE A 70 -0.22 8.14 15.59
C PHE A 70 -0.77 9.56 15.78
N ASP A 71 0.13 10.54 15.81
CA ASP A 71 -0.23 11.97 15.81
C ASP A 71 -0.87 12.40 14.48
N SER A 72 -0.53 11.71 13.40
CA SER A 72 -1.11 11.95 12.09
C SER A 72 -1.08 10.72 11.20
N VAL A 73 -2.06 10.62 10.29
CA VAL A 73 -2.22 9.51 9.34
C VAL A 73 -2.50 10.08 7.96
N SER A 74 -1.79 9.61 6.93
CA SER A 74 -2.15 9.89 5.53
C SER A 74 -2.85 8.69 4.91
N ILE A 75 -3.94 8.92 4.15
CA ILE A 75 -4.72 7.88 3.47
C ILE A 75 -4.87 8.26 2.01
N CYS A 76 -4.52 7.37 1.07
CA CYS A 76 -4.72 7.61 -0.36
C CYS A 76 -6.08 7.10 -0.81
N PHE A 77 -6.81 7.92 -1.57
CA PHE A 77 -8.03 7.53 -2.27
C PHE A 77 -7.77 7.00 -3.68
N SER A 78 -6.66 7.40 -4.30
CA SER A 78 -6.28 7.11 -5.69
C SER A 78 -5.50 5.79 -5.87
N LYS A 79 -5.64 4.85 -4.96
CA LYS A 79 -5.07 3.48 -5.02
C LYS A 79 -6.21 2.45 -5.02
N GLY A 80 -6.20 1.48 -4.13
CA GLY A 80 -7.23 0.44 -4.03
C GLY A 80 -8.67 0.96 -3.87
N LEU A 81 -8.84 2.15 -3.30
CA LEU A 81 -10.14 2.80 -3.18
C LEU A 81 -10.67 3.37 -4.50
N GLY A 82 -9.86 3.46 -5.56
CA GLY A 82 -10.29 3.74 -6.92
C GLY A 82 -10.81 5.16 -7.19
N ALA A 83 -10.59 6.12 -6.30
CA ALA A 83 -10.89 7.52 -6.62
C ALA A 83 -9.89 8.08 -7.65
N PRO A 84 -10.28 9.05 -8.50
CA PRO A 84 -9.44 9.54 -9.60
C PRO A 84 -8.17 10.24 -9.11
N VAL A 85 -8.19 10.80 -7.88
CA VAL A 85 -7.08 11.54 -7.31
C VAL A 85 -7.26 11.71 -5.80
N GLY A 86 -6.16 11.94 -5.11
CA GLY A 86 -6.16 12.55 -3.80
C GLY A 86 -5.74 11.63 -2.66
N SER A 87 -5.38 12.30 -1.59
CA SER A 87 -5.15 11.74 -0.27
C SER A 87 -5.69 12.70 0.78
N VAL A 88 -5.96 12.17 1.94
CA VAL A 88 -6.37 12.95 3.11
C VAL A 88 -5.31 12.79 4.20
N LEU A 89 -5.05 13.87 4.91
CA LEU A 89 -4.30 13.85 6.17
C LEU A 89 -5.29 13.93 7.33
N VAL A 90 -5.16 13.03 8.27
CA VAL A 90 -5.93 12.97 9.52
C VAL A 90 -4.99 13.26 10.68
N GLY A 91 -5.45 13.98 11.68
CA GLY A 91 -4.70 14.37 12.87
C GLY A 91 -5.52 15.28 13.77
N ASP A 92 -4.91 15.78 14.84
CA ASP A 92 -5.57 16.78 15.69
C ASP A 92 -5.79 18.13 14.96
N ALA A 93 -6.64 18.97 15.51
CA ALA A 93 -7.02 20.24 14.90
C ALA A 93 -5.80 21.17 14.67
N GLU A 94 -4.84 21.19 15.60
CA GLU A 94 -3.65 22.04 15.48
C GLU A 94 -2.75 21.56 14.32
N CYS A 95 -2.58 20.26 14.20
CA CYS A 95 -1.84 19.63 13.09
C CYS A 95 -2.50 19.96 11.75
N ILE A 96 -3.82 19.80 11.66
CA ILE A 96 -4.57 20.03 10.42
C ILE A 96 -4.58 21.52 10.02
N ASP A 97 -4.70 22.45 10.96
CA ASP A 97 -4.61 23.88 10.67
C ASP A 97 -3.24 24.26 10.07
N LYS A 98 -2.16 23.74 10.63
CA LYS A 98 -0.80 23.91 10.07
C LYS A 98 -0.68 23.28 8.69
N ALA A 99 -1.14 22.04 8.54
CA ALA A 99 -1.10 21.30 7.27
C ALA A 99 -1.89 22.01 6.17
N HIS A 100 -3.03 22.65 6.50
CA HIS A 100 -3.82 23.43 5.55
C HIS A 100 -3.02 24.58 4.92
N ARG A 101 -2.19 25.28 5.70
CA ARG A 101 -1.29 26.33 5.18
C ARG A 101 -0.19 25.74 4.29
N PHE A 102 0.44 24.65 4.72
CA PHE A 102 1.46 23.97 3.91
C PHE A 102 0.87 23.43 2.62
N ARG A 103 -0.32 22.83 2.64
CA ARG A 103 -1.02 22.39 1.43
C ARG A 103 -1.12 23.53 0.41
N LYS A 104 -1.49 24.74 0.84
CA LYS A 104 -1.54 25.91 -0.05
C LYS A 104 -0.17 26.30 -0.56
N ALA A 105 0.83 26.35 0.31
CA ALA A 105 2.20 26.75 -0.05
C ALA A 105 2.85 25.79 -1.07
N PHE A 106 2.58 24.49 -0.94
CA PHE A 106 3.08 23.45 -1.85
C PHE A 106 2.22 23.24 -3.10
N GLY A 107 1.23 24.10 -3.38
CA GLY A 107 0.42 24.02 -4.60
C GLY A 107 -0.77 23.07 -4.54
N GLY A 108 -1.04 22.40 -3.39
CA GLY A 108 -2.17 21.48 -3.22
C GLY A 108 -3.51 22.16 -2.88
N GLY A 109 -3.58 23.48 -2.90
CA GLY A 109 -4.77 24.27 -2.55
C GLY A 109 -5.71 24.48 -3.74
N MET A 110 -6.29 23.43 -4.29
CA MET A 110 -7.25 23.52 -5.39
C MET A 110 -8.57 24.14 -4.96
N ARG A 111 -9.11 25.08 -5.77
CA ARG A 111 -10.46 25.61 -5.61
C ARG A 111 -11.48 24.64 -6.21
N GLN A 112 -12.74 24.73 -5.74
CA GLN A 112 -13.87 23.92 -6.22
C GLN A 112 -13.55 22.40 -6.21
N ILE A 113 -12.80 21.94 -5.21
CA ILE A 113 -12.37 20.55 -5.07
C ILE A 113 -13.54 19.58 -4.75
N GLY A 114 -14.74 20.09 -4.52
CA GLY A 114 -15.91 19.29 -4.15
C GLY A 114 -16.22 18.14 -5.12
N ILE A 115 -15.93 18.27 -6.42
CA ILE A 115 -16.07 17.18 -7.41
C ILE A 115 -15.17 16.00 -7.03
N LEU A 116 -13.90 16.28 -6.68
CA LEU A 116 -12.95 15.24 -6.30
C LEU A 116 -13.23 14.70 -4.90
N ALA A 117 -13.68 15.56 -3.98
CA ALA A 117 -14.10 15.14 -2.65
C ALA A 117 -15.31 14.20 -2.69
N ALA A 118 -16.28 14.45 -3.58
CA ALA A 118 -17.42 13.58 -3.79
C ALA A 118 -16.98 12.17 -4.27
N ALA A 119 -16.00 12.09 -5.17
CA ALA A 119 -15.41 10.81 -5.57
C ALA A 119 -14.71 10.10 -4.39
N GLY A 120 -14.04 10.85 -3.52
CA GLY A 120 -13.44 10.30 -2.29
C GLY A 120 -14.48 9.76 -1.31
N LEU A 121 -15.58 10.49 -1.09
CA LEU A 121 -16.71 10.03 -0.26
C LEU A 121 -17.33 8.76 -0.84
N TYR A 122 -17.61 8.74 -2.14
CA TYR A 122 -18.14 7.54 -2.81
C TYR A 122 -17.20 6.33 -2.62
N ALA A 123 -15.90 6.53 -2.76
CA ALA A 123 -14.92 5.48 -2.57
C ALA A 123 -14.90 4.93 -1.13
N LEU A 124 -15.05 5.79 -0.12
CA LEU A 124 -15.16 5.38 1.28
C LEU A 124 -16.46 4.59 1.54
N ASP A 125 -17.57 5.00 0.95
CA ASP A 125 -18.87 4.39 1.17
C ASP A 125 -19.03 3.05 0.43
N HIS A 126 -18.31 2.84 -0.70
CA HIS A 126 -18.58 1.72 -1.61
C HIS A 126 -17.37 0.85 -1.95
N HIS A 127 -16.13 1.29 -1.71
CA HIS A 127 -14.94 0.58 -2.21
C HIS A 127 -14.10 -0.08 -1.12
N ILE A 128 -14.39 0.12 0.16
CA ILE A 128 -13.59 -0.48 1.25
C ILE A 128 -13.79 -1.99 1.26
N GLU A 129 -15.04 -2.46 1.38
CA GLU A 129 -15.34 -3.89 1.51
C GLU A 129 -14.88 -4.70 0.29
N ARG A 130 -14.95 -4.12 -0.92
CA ARG A 130 -14.52 -4.78 -2.14
C ARG A 130 -13.00 -5.02 -2.23
N LEU A 131 -12.18 -4.40 -1.38
CA LEU A 131 -10.75 -4.70 -1.30
C LEU A 131 -10.48 -6.18 -0.99
N ALA A 132 -11.43 -6.86 -0.35
CA ALA A 132 -11.37 -8.31 -0.16
C ALA A 132 -11.26 -9.09 -1.48
N ASP A 133 -11.90 -8.59 -2.56
CA ASP A 133 -11.77 -9.21 -3.89
C ASP A 133 -10.38 -9.06 -4.47
N ASP A 134 -9.75 -7.89 -4.26
CA ASP A 134 -8.37 -7.66 -4.69
C ASP A 134 -7.41 -8.59 -3.96
N HIS A 135 -7.61 -8.78 -2.64
CA HIS A 135 -6.79 -9.70 -1.83
C HIS A 135 -6.94 -11.15 -2.30
N ARG A 136 -8.17 -11.59 -2.55
CA ARG A 136 -8.46 -12.94 -3.05
C ARG A 136 -7.77 -13.18 -4.40
N ARG A 137 -7.88 -12.24 -5.34
CA ARG A 137 -7.25 -12.34 -6.66
C ARG A 137 -5.72 -12.33 -6.57
N ALA A 138 -5.16 -11.48 -5.71
CA ALA A 138 -3.73 -11.46 -5.45
C ALA A 138 -3.24 -12.81 -4.90
N LYS A 139 -3.97 -13.40 -3.96
CA LYS A 139 -3.65 -14.72 -3.41
C LYS A 139 -3.65 -15.80 -4.49
N THR A 140 -4.65 -15.82 -5.37
CA THR A 140 -4.71 -16.79 -6.49
C THR A 140 -3.53 -16.62 -7.46
N LEU A 141 -3.12 -15.37 -7.76
CA LEU A 141 -1.90 -15.12 -8.55
C LEU A 141 -0.64 -15.59 -7.83
N ALA A 142 -0.54 -15.35 -6.52
CA ALA A 142 0.60 -15.80 -5.73
C ALA A 142 0.70 -17.33 -5.67
N GLU A 143 -0.42 -18.04 -5.54
CA GLU A 143 -0.47 -19.51 -5.64
C GLU A 143 0.07 -20.00 -6.98
N THR A 144 -0.35 -19.38 -8.08
CA THR A 144 0.19 -19.69 -9.41
C THR A 144 1.70 -19.39 -9.52
N CYS A 145 2.16 -18.25 -9.00
CA CYS A 145 3.58 -17.90 -9.01
C CYS A 145 4.42 -18.85 -8.13
N LEU A 146 3.86 -19.34 -7.04
CA LEU A 146 4.49 -20.33 -6.17
C LEU A 146 4.67 -21.68 -6.92
N GLU A 147 3.63 -22.16 -7.59
CA GLU A 147 3.69 -23.39 -8.41
C GLU A 147 4.74 -23.30 -9.53
N LEU A 148 4.92 -22.11 -10.10
CA LEU A 148 5.90 -21.84 -11.15
C LEU A 148 7.32 -21.57 -10.61
N GLY A 149 7.49 -21.45 -9.29
CA GLY A 149 8.78 -21.20 -8.64
C GLY A 149 9.26 -19.75 -8.68
N TYR A 150 8.36 -18.79 -8.92
CA TYR A 150 8.68 -17.38 -9.03
C TYR A 150 8.08 -16.50 -7.91
N LEU A 151 7.46 -17.06 -6.88
CA LEU A 151 7.02 -16.27 -5.74
C LEU A 151 8.21 -15.86 -4.87
N GLU A 152 8.31 -14.57 -4.54
CA GLU A 152 9.45 -14.02 -3.78
C GLU A 152 9.55 -14.57 -2.36
N ASN A 153 8.40 -14.74 -1.69
CA ASN A 153 8.31 -15.17 -0.30
C ASN A 153 7.33 -16.32 -0.15
N ASP A 154 7.16 -16.82 1.07
CA ASP A 154 6.07 -17.72 1.39
C ASP A 154 4.71 -17.09 1.04
N ILE A 155 3.74 -17.91 0.64
CA ILE A 155 2.38 -17.49 0.29
C ILE A 155 1.71 -16.68 1.41
N ALA A 156 2.07 -16.92 2.67
CA ALA A 156 1.57 -16.21 3.83
C ALA A 156 1.94 -14.71 3.82
N TRP A 157 2.93 -14.30 3.03
CA TRP A 157 3.31 -12.89 2.87
C TRP A 157 2.41 -12.15 1.86
N THR A 158 1.66 -12.84 1.01
CA THR A 158 0.63 -12.23 0.15
C THR A 158 -0.64 -12.01 0.96
N GLN A 159 -0.62 -10.98 1.80
CA GLN A 159 -1.70 -10.68 2.75
C GLN A 159 -2.76 -9.76 2.15
N THR A 160 -2.42 -8.98 1.13
CA THR A 160 -3.31 -8.00 0.53
C THR A 160 -3.26 -8.06 -1.00
N ASN A 161 -3.21 -6.95 -1.67
CA ASN A 161 -3.37 -6.82 -3.12
C ASN A 161 -2.05 -6.77 -3.90
N ILE A 162 -0.93 -7.15 -3.30
CA ILE A 162 0.39 -7.11 -3.95
C ILE A 162 1.01 -8.50 -3.95
N VAL A 163 1.52 -8.90 -5.12
CA VAL A 163 2.31 -10.12 -5.29
C VAL A 163 3.71 -9.75 -5.76
N LEU A 164 4.72 -10.25 -5.07
CA LEU A 164 6.13 -10.07 -5.45
C LEU A 164 6.65 -11.34 -6.13
N LEU A 165 7.26 -11.16 -7.29
CA LEU A 165 7.92 -12.22 -8.04
C LEU A 165 9.44 -12.07 -7.94
N ALA A 166 10.14 -13.19 -7.74
CA ALA A 166 11.59 -13.25 -7.70
C ALA A 166 12.17 -13.74 -9.04
N PHE A 167 13.24 -13.11 -9.46
CA PHE A 167 14.03 -13.45 -10.65
C PHE A 167 15.52 -13.55 -10.26
N PRO A 168 15.96 -14.68 -9.70
CA PRO A 168 17.33 -14.83 -9.18
C PRO A 168 18.43 -14.53 -10.20
N ASP A 169 18.15 -14.71 -11.49
CA ASP A 169 19.10 -14.49 -12.58
C ASP A 169 19.25 -13.01 -12.99
N GLY A 170 18.49 -12.09 -12.37
CA GLY A 170 18.59 -10.66 -12.64
C GLY A 170 18.08 -10.25 -14.04
N ASN A 171 17.05 -10.92 -14.55
CA ASN A 171 16.55 -10.76 -15.92
C ASN A 171 15.18 -10.06 -15.99
N THR A 172 14.82 -9.26 -15.01
CA THR A 172 13.48 -8.63 -14.89
C THR A 172 13.11 -7.76 -16.10
N ILE A 173 14.06 -7.03 -16.69
CA ILE A 173 13.79 -6.19 -17.87
C ILE A 173 13.42 -7.04 -19.09
N GLU A 174 14.11 -8.16 -19.32
CA GLU A 174 13.77 -9.09 -20.39
C GLU A 174 12.38 -9.71 -20.15
N MET A 175 12.12 -10.10 -18.92
CA MET A 175 10.83 -10.68 -18.54
C MET A 175 9.68 -9.69 -18.62
N GLU A 176 9.89 -8.42 -18.27
CA GLU A 176 8.91 -7.35 -18.49
C GLU A 176 8.50 -7.24 -19.97
N LEU A 177 9.49 -7.30 -20.88
CA LEU A 177 9.20 -7.28 -22.31
C LEU A 177 8.38 -8.49 -22.77
N LYS A 178 8.70 -9.70 -22.27
CA LYS A 178 7.93 -10.92 -22.56
C LYS A 178 6.49 -10.81 -22.04
N PHE A 179 6.28 -10.35 -20.79
CA PHE A 179 4.96 -10.11 -20.24
C PHE A 179 4.17 -9.09 -21.05
N LYS A 180 4.81 -7.97 -21.42
CA LYS A 180 4.19 -6.92 -22.23
C LYS A 180 3.78 -7.43 -23.61
N GLN A 181 4.61 -8.26 -24.26
CA GLN A 181 4.27 -8.88 -25.55
C GLN A 181 3.10 -9.86 -25.42
N ALA A 182 2.96 -10.54 -24.28
CA ALA A 182 1.85 -11.43 -23.97
C ALA A 182 0.58 -10.67 -23.51
N GLY A 183 0.65 -9.33 -23.37
CA GLY A 183 -0.50 -8.49 -23.00
C GLY A 183 -0.63 -8.22 -21.50
N LEU A 184 0.38 -8.56 -20.67
CA LEU A 184 0.40 -8.29 -19.24
C LEU A 184 1.36 -7.17 -18.91
N LEU A 185 0.88 -6.11 -18.24
CA LEU A 185 1.70 -5.04 -17.71
C LEU A 185 2.08 -5.36 -16.26
N VAL A 186 3.37 -5.34 -15.98
CA VAL A 186 3.95 -5.59 -14.65
C VAL A 186 4.82 -4.42 -14.22
N SER A 187 5.15 -4.32 -12.94
CA SER A 187 6.09 -3.30 -12.45
C SER A 187 7.41 -3.94 -12.08
N VAL A 188 8.50 -3.56 -12.74
CA VAL A 188 9.86 -3.89 -12.31
C VAL A 188 10.19 -3.05 -11.07
N ILE A 189 10.66 -3.70 -10.00
CA ILE A 189 11.13 -3.03 -8.77
C ILE A 189 12.64 -2.84 -8.82
N ASN A 190 13.35 -3.89 -9.22
CA ASN A 190 14.80 -3.93 -9.40
C ASN A 190 15.15 -5.11 -10.32
N ASP A 191 16.44 -5.38 -10.52
CA ASP A 191 16.93 -6.42 -11.42
C ASP A 191 16.45 -7.84 -11.03
N TYR A 192 16.00 -8.04 -9.79
CA TYR A 192 15.65 -9.37 -9.25
C TYR A 192 14.18 -9.49 -8.88
N GLN A 193 13.41 -8.40 -8.91
CA GLN A 193 12.04 -8.39 -8.41
C GLN A 193 11.07 -7.67 -9.33
N MET A 194 9.90 -8.26 -9.50
CA MET A 194 8.72 -7.65 -10.12
C MET A 194 7.55 -7.65 -9.16
N ARG A 195 6.55 -6.83 -9.47
CA ARG A 195 5.34 -6.67 -8.67
C ARG A 195 4.10 -6.72 -9.56
N LEU A 196 3.14 -7.55 -9.14
CA LEU A 196 1.76 -7.49 -9.61
C LEU A 196 0.91 -6.80 -8.55
N VAL A 197 -0.08 -6.02 -8.98
CA VAL A 197 -1.01 -5.33 -8.07
C VAL A 197 -2.42 -5.52 -8.59
N THR A 198 -3.28 -6.14 -7.79
CA THR A 198 -4.72 -6.23 -8.07
C THR A 198 -5.45 -4.97 -7.61
N HIS A 199 -6.48 -4.58 -8.34
CA HIS A 199 -7.21 -3.34 -8.10
C HIS A 199 -8.63 -3.40 -8.69
N LEU A 200 -9.40 -2.31 -8.52
CA LEU A 200 -10.82 -2.19 -8.93
C LEU A 200 -11.09 -2.64 -10.37
N ASP A 201 -10.23 -2.29 -11.31
CA ASP A 201 -10.40 -2.60 -12.73
C ASP A 201 -9.81 -3.97 -13.14
N PHE A 202 -9.38 -4.78 -12.16
CA PHE A 202 -8.86 -6.12 -12.38
C PHE A 202 -9.92 -7.15 -11.94
N HIS A 203 -10.67 -7.69 -12.90
CA HIS A 203 -11.79 -8.60 -12.68
C HIS A 203 -11.42 -10.08 -12.89
N GLU A 204 -12.37 -10.99 -12.74
CA GLU A 204 -12.15 -12.45 -12.87
C GLU A 204 -11.62 -12.85 -14.25
N GLU A 205 -12.11 -12.19 -15.31
CA GLU A 205 -11.64 -12.47 -16.66
C GLU A 205 -10.16 -12.16 -16.82
N GLN A 206 -9.70 -10.99 -16.32
CA GLN A 206 -8.29 -10.61 -16.34
C GLN A 206 -7.45 -11.52 -15.42
N LEU A 207 -8.01 -11.99 -14.30
CA LEU A 207 -7.34 -12.95 -13.43
C LEU A 207 -7.01 -14.24 -14.20
N LEU A 208 -8.00 -14.84 -14.89
CA LEU A 208 -7.81 -16.07 -15.67
C LEU A 208 -6.80 -15.86 -16.81
N GLN A 209 -6.92 -14.76 -17.55
CA GLN A 209 -5.98 -14.39 -18.59
C GLN A 209 -4.54 -14.22 -18.05
N THR A 210 -4.41 -13.57 -16.89
CA THR A 210 -3.10 -13.37 -16.24
C THR A 210 -2.47 -14.69 -15.83
N ILE A 211 -3.25 -15.64 -15.29
CA ILE A 211 -2.77 -16.98 -14.95
C ILE A 211 -2.21 -17.71 -16.18
N GLU A 212 -2.94 -17.66 -17.30
CA GLU A 212 -2.47 -18.29 -18.54
C GLU A 212 -1.18 -17.63 -19.06
N ILE A 213 -1.08 -16.29 -19.00
CA ILE A 213 0.14 -15.57 -19.39
C ILE A 213 1.31 -15.93 -18.46
N LEU A 214 1.08 -16.01 -17.15
CA LEU A 214 2.13 -16.42 -16.20
C LEU A 214 2.65 -17.81 -16.54
N LYS A 215 1.77 -18.80 -16.79
CA LYS A 215 2.15 -20.14 -17.20
C LYS A 215 2.90 -20.17 -18.53
N GLN A 216 2.48 -19.36 -19.50
CA GLN A 216 3.11 -19.27 -20.82
C GLN A 216 4.51 -18.67 -20.76
N VAL A 217 4.71 -17.65 -19.94
CA VAL A 217 5.96 -16.85 -19.91
C VAL A 217 6.96 -17.38 -18.92
N LEU A 218 6.51 -18.00 -17.82
CA LEU A 218 7.35 -18.49 -16.73
C LEU A 218 7.51 -20.03 -16.71
N GLY A 219 6.58 -20.77 -17.28
CA GLY A 219 6.63 -22.24 -17.40
C GLY A 219 7.39 -22.65 -18.63
#